data_be607549328feac24fe48652c355fb31
#
_entry.id   be607549328feac24fe48652c355fb31
#
_cell.length_a   1.000
_cell.length_b   1.000
_cell.length_c   1.000
_cell.angle_alpha   90.00
_cell.angle_beta   90.00
_cell.angle_gamma   90.00
#
_symmetry.space_group_name_H-M   'P 1'
#
loop_
_entity.id
_entity.type
_entity.pdbx_description
1 polymer ?
#
loop_
_entity_poly.entity_id
_entity_poly.type
_entity_poly.pdbx_seq_one_letter_code
_entity_poly.pdbx_strand_id
1 'polypeptide(L)'
;MKSNMKNYFQRVWVAAIAVMLCVSALSSCSTNEEYEFEFELPGRIVSQLGATIEVPFKAVNISSMSIVDVPDGWEVTDVDLIKCTMKVSAPKEFASEDNDIEENGLLKVSGFTAAGSTLHITSYLSLLNNSIDLTDDYANSYVISQKHTRYTIDVTHKGETSERVTPARVDVIWQSDTYLVDYDSYDAEAGTYTFYVGAEDVKDEAGNVTGTRLPYGNAVVGAYDADDNIIWSWHLWLTDDVETSAITTSSGVFMDRNLGACYNSNGSTDTDDIYASYGLYYQWGRKDPFLRPKDYKFTDNRDEIVYSGTGSTKLFRYVTADMVSGEVRENAFGSMGYAIDDPFTFILGTAQNDYDWLHGSHDAALWSADVKSVNDPCPRGWRVPDGEAFKAFDIDVEEDAAALADVKNMYGWHLVDKTTGVRMFMPGAGRRSFETGVLTNLNNYGYEHVPAPWVGYYWTATATSGNKSVSMFFDLNTTRAVNNGYQSQKAMYRGNGMQVRCVKVK
;
A
#
# COMPACT_ATOMS: atom_id res chain seq x y z
N MET A 1 -18.18 -11.40 15.90
CA MET A 1 -16.92 -10.84 15.36
C MET A 1 -15.63 -11.51 15.82
N LYS A 2 -15.38 -11.77 17.10
CA LYS A 2 -14.12 -12.40 17.57
C LYS A 2 -13.90 -13.88 17.21
N SER A 3 -14.86 -14.59 16.66
CA SER A 3 -14.77 -16.05 16.37
C SER A 3 -14.32 -16.37 14.95
N ASN A 4 -14.62 -15.54 13.97
CA ASN A 4 -14.36 -15.85 12.55
C ASN A 4 -12.95 -15.48 12.09
N MET A 5 -12.33 -14.46 12.69
CA MET A 5 -10.92 -14.13 12.44
C MET A 5 -9.95 -15.26 12.86
N LYS A 6 -10.31 -16.04 13.90
CA LYS A 6 -9.52 -17.20 14.31
C LYS A 6 -9.50 -18.33 13.27
N ASN A 7 -10.58 -18.50 12.53
CA ASN A 7 -10.66 -19.57 11.54
C ASN A 7 -9.92 -19.23 10.23
N TYR A 8 -9.90 -17.95 9.85
CA TYR A 8 -9.14 -17.49 8.70
C TYR A 8 -7.62 -17.59 8.97
N PHE A 9 -7.17 -17.10 10.13
CA PHE A 9 -5.78 -17.27 10.57
C PHE A 9 -5.37 -18.74 10.73
N GLN A 10 -6.25 -19.64 11.17
CA GLN A 10 -5.91 -21.05 11.26
C GLN A 10 -5.77 -21.73 9.89
N ARG A 11 -6.53 -21.30 8.88
CA ARG A 11 -6.39 -21.87 7.52
C ARG A 11 -5.13 -21.39 6.82
N VAL A 12 -4.75 -20.11 6.96
CA VAL A 12 -3.52 -19.55 6.38
C VAL A 12 -2.27 -20.10 7.09
N TRP A 13 -2.30 -20.26 8.42
CA TRP A 13 -1.16 -20.83 9.17
C TRP A 13 -0.91 -22.31 8.87
N VAL A 14 -1.92 -23.06 8.55
CA VAL A 14 -1.77 -24.48 8.17
C VAL A 14 -1.09 -24.62 6.80
N ALA A 15 -1.34 -23.70 5.86
CA ALA A 15 -0.67 -23.70 4.56
C ALA A 15 0.83 -23.33 4.67
N ALA A 16 1.17 -22.29 5.44
CA ALA A 16 2.57 -21.85 5.62
C ALA A 16 3.43 -22.84 6.44
N ILE A 17 2.85 -23.59 7.38
CA ILE A 17 3.57 -24.59 8.18
C ILE A 17 3.78 -25.90 7.40
N ALA A 18 2.91 -26.23 6.45
CA ALA A 18 3.06 -27.45 5.65
C ALA A 18 4.28 -27.39 4.69
N VAL A 19 4.69 -26.22 4.24
CA VAL A 19 5.87 -26.06 3.38
C VAL A 19 7.20 -26.17 4.14
N MET A 20 7.24 -25.88 5.45
CA MET A 20 8.48 -25.91 6.26
C MET A 20 8.75 -27.23 7.00
N LEU A 21 7.84 -28.19 7.03
CA LEU A 21 7.97 -29.42 7.84
C LEU A 21 8.29 -30.68 7.06
N CYS A 22 8.48 -30.61 5.75
CA CYS A 22 8.84 -31.81 4.95
C CYS A 22 10.36 -32.06 4.76
N VAL A 23 11.25 -31.32 5.43
CA VAL A 23 12.71 -31.44 5.24
C VAL A 23 13.44 -32.17 6.37
N SER A 24 12.77 -32.63 7.42
CA SER A 24 13.49 -33.38 8.48
C SER A 24 12.75 -34.62 8.96
N ALA A 25 13.08 -35.71 8.43
CA ALA A 25 13.29 -37.04 9.02
C ALA A 25 12.96 -38.15 8.02
N LEU A 26 13.98 -38.77 7.51
CA LEU A 26 14.09 -40.24 7.37
C LEU A 26 15.47 -40.59 6.75
N SER A 27 16.47 -40.67 7.59
CA SER A 27 17.69 -41.42 7.27
C SER A 27 17.47 -42.89 7.67
N SER A 28 17.14 -43.72 6.72
CA SER A 28 17.30 -45.16 6.82
C SER A 28 17.47 -45.74 5.43
N CYS A 29 18.60 -46.33 5.20
CA CYS A 29 19.08 -47.11 4.05
C CYS A 29 18.06 -47.60 3.03
N SER A 30 18.20 -47.14 1.79
CA SER A 30 18.32 -47.89 0.52
C SER A 30 17.90 -46.98 -0.63
N THR A 31 18.72 -46.91 -1.68
CA THR A 31 18.46 -46.22 -2.96
C THR A 31 17.69 -44.89 -2.80
N ASN A 32 18.37 -43.76 -2.88
CA ASN A 32 17.76 -42.45 -2.97
C ASN A 32 16.89 -42.36 -4.23
N GLU A 33 15.63 -42.78 -4.14
CA GLU A 33 14.63 -42.40 -5.13
C GLU A 33 14.27 -40.96 -4.84
N GLU A 34 14.66 -40.09 -5.74
CA GLU A 34 14.29 -38.67 -5.69
C GLU A 34 12.83 -38.53 -6.11
N TYR A 35 11.99 -37.97 -5.25
CA TYR A 35 10.58 -37.71 -5.53
C TYR A 35 10.41 -36.25 -5.75
N GLU A 36 9.82 -35.82 -6.91
CA GLU A 36 9.50 -34.45 -7.20
C GLU A 36 8.03 -34.36 -7.56
N PHE A 37 7.30 -33.43 -6.91
CA PHE A 37 5.90 -33.18 -7.20
C PHE A 37 5.62 -31.72 -6.89
N GLU A 38 5.55 -30.87 -7.94
CA GLU A 38 5.35 -29.42 -7.81
C GLU A 38 4.69 -28.85 -9.07
N PHE A 39 3.98 -27.73 -8.94
CA PHE A 39 3.56 -26.95 -10.10
C PHE A 39 4.77 -26.20 -10.68
N GLU A 40 4.87 -26.14 -12.01
CA GLU A 40 5.94 -25.35 -12.67
C GLU A 40 5.71 -23.84 -12.54
N LEU A 41 4.45 -23.42 -12.37
CA LEU A 41 4.07 -22.03 -12.12
C LEU A 41 3.89 -21.85 -10.60
N PRO A 42 4.76 -21.08 -9.95
CA PRO A 42 4.70 -20.92 -8.51
C PRO A 42 3.50 -20.06 -8.08
N GLY A 43 2.81 -20.51 -7.05
CA GLY A 43 1.89 -19.76 -6.24
C GLY A 43 0.48 -19.57 -6.79
N ARG A 44 0.31 -19.07 -8.00
CA ARG A 44 -1.01 -18.73 -8.55
C ARG A 44 -1.16 -19.07 -10.02
N ILE A 45 -2.31 -19.63 -10.36
CA ILE A 45 -2.74 -19.92 -11.74
C ILE A 45 -3.87 -18.93 -12.09
N VAL A 46 -3.67 -18.07 -13.07
CA VAL A 46 -4.61 -17.03 -13.46
C VAL A 46 -5.26 -17.38 -14.79
N SER A 47 -6.59 -17.38 -14.87
CA SER A 47 -7.34 -17.73 -16.07
C SER A 47 -8.49 -16.78 -16.35
N GLN A 48 -8.77 -16.50 -17.63
CA GLN A 48 -9.93 -15.70 -18.04
C GLN A 48 -11.24 -16.46 -17.82
N LEU A 49 -12.33 -15.73 -17.62
CA LEU A 49 -13.69 -16.27 -17.51
C LEU A 49 -13.97 -17.28 -18.64
N GLY A 50 -14.43 -18.48 -18.27
CA GLY A 50 -14.79 -19.55 -19.18
C GLY A 50 -13.64 -20.15 -19.99
N ALA A 51 -12.41 -19.72 -19.79
CA ALA A 51 -11.25 -20.28 -20.44
C ALA A 51 -10.81 -21.59 -19.81
N THR A 52 -10.23 -22.46 -20.63
CA THR A 52 -9.54 -23.67 -20.18
C THR A 52 -8.06 -23.53 -20.51
N ILE A 53 -7.20 -23.67 -19.50
CA ILE A 53 -5.76 -23.57 -19.65
C ILE A 53 -5.11 -24.93 -19.36
N GLU A 54 -3.96 -25.18 -19.96
CA GLU A 54 -3.11 -26.33 -19.63
C GLU A 54 -2.08 -25.90 -18.59
N VAL A 55 -2.06 -26.59 -17.45
CA VAL A 55 -1.20 -26.32 -16.32
C VAL A 55 -0.13 -27.38 -16.23
N PRO A 56 1.14 -27.03 -16.45
CA PRO A 56 2.25 -27.97 -16.31
C PRO A 56 2.62 -28.18 -14.84
N PHE A 57 3.06 -29.39 -14.52
CA PHE A 57 3.61 -29.76 -13.22
C PHE A 57 4.78 -30.73 -13.39
N LYS A 58 5.61 -30.85 -12.37
CA LYS A 58 6.64 -31.89 -12.29
C LYS A 58 6.15 -33.07 -11.49
N ALA A 59 6.43 -34.28 -11.93
CA ALA A 59 6.06 -35.52 -11.27
C ALA A 59 7.15 -36.58 -11.50
N VAL A 60 8.12 -36.66 -10.57
CA VAL A 60 9.18 -37.68 -10.61
C VAL A 60 8.84 -38.78 -9.61
N ASN A 61 8.79 -40.04 -10.06
CA ASN A 61 8.44 -41.23 -9.24
C ASN A 61 7.04 -41.15 -8.59
N ILE A 62 6.10 -40.41 -9.21
CA ILE A 62 4.68 -40.37 -8.87
C ILE A 62 3.94 -41.42 -9.72
N SER A 63 3.26 -42.34 -9.09
CA SER A 63 2.57 -43.46 -9.76
C SER A 63 1.10 -43.19 -10.07
N SER A 64 0.46 -42.30 -9.28
CA SER A 64 -0.91 -41.88 -9.49
C SER A 64 -1.18 -40.50 -8.83
N MET A 65 -2.26 -39.86 -9.23
CA MET A 65 -2.69 -38.57 -8.68
C MET A 65 -4.18 -38.55 -8.36
N SER A 66 -4.59 -37.69 -7.45
CA SER A 66 -6.00 -37.36 -7.25
C SER A 66 -6.13 -35.87 -6.97
N ILE A 67 -7.19 -35.25 -7.49
CA ILE A 67 -7.60 -33.90 -7.12
C ILE A 67 -8.27 -34.02 -5.75
N VAL A 68 -7.81 -33.23 -4.80
CA VAL A 68 -8.29 -33.24 -3.40
C VAL A 68 -9.27 -32.10 -3.16
N ASP A 69 -8.96 -30.92 -3.72
CA ASP A 69 -9.76 -29.73 -3.54
C ASP A 69 -9.69 -28.86 -4.79
N VAL A 70 -10.83 -28.31 -5.21
CA VAL A 70 -10.97 -27.39 -6.33
C VAL A 70 -11.96 -26.31 -5.90
N PRO A 71 -11.67 -25.02 -6.09
CA PRO A 71 -12.63 -23.96 -5.76
C PRO A 71 -13.95 -24.13 -6.54
N ASP A 72 -15.04 -23.74 -5.91
CA ASP A 72 -16.36 -23.84 -6.52
C ASP A 72 -16.44 -23.04 -7.84
N GLY A 73 -17.03 -23.67 -8.84
CA GLY A 73 -17.12 -23.13 -10.21
C GLY A 73 -15.91 -23.45 -11.12
N TRP A 74 -14.78 -23.89 -10.56
CA TRP A 74 -13.62 -24.35 -11.33
C TRP A 74 -13.70 -25.85 -11.59
N GLU A 75 -13.07 -26.30 -12.67
CA GLU A 75 -13.03 -27.71 -13.06
C GLU A 75 -11.61 -28.10 -13.44
N VAL A 76 -11.15 -29.25 -12.94
CA VAL A 76 -9.87 -29.86 -13.33
C VAL A 76 -10.14 -31.14 -14.10
N THR A 77 -9.65 -31.18 -15.33
CA THR A 77 -9.83 -32.31 -16.26
C THR A 77 -8.51 -32.71 -16.91
N ASP A 78 -8.54 -33.80 -17.67
CA ASP A 78 -7.42 -34.27 -18.52
C ASP A 78 -6.07 -34.30 -17.81
N VAL A 79 -6.04 -34.88 -16.59
CA VAL A 79 -4.79 -35.06 -15.83
C VAL A 79 -3.94 -36.13 -16.48
N ASP A 80 -2.78 -35.76 -17.01
CA ASP A 80 -1.85 -36.64 -17.72
C ASP A 80 -0.49 -36.65 -17.02
N LEU A 81 -0.22 -37.76 -16.30
CA LEU A 81 1.06 -37.98 -15.61
C LEU A 81 2.25 -38.21 -16.54
N ILE A 82 2.00 -38.63 -17.78
CA ILE A 82 3.09 -38.88 -18.75
C ILE A 82 3.56 -37.52 -19.33
N LYS A 83 2.62 -36.65 -19.65
CA LYS A 83 2.92 -35.31 -20.13
C LYS A 83 3.17 -34.30 -18.99
N CYS A 84 2.85 -34.71 -17.76
CA CYS A 84 2.89 -33.81 -16.60
C CYS A 84 2.06 -32.53 -16.80
N THR A 85 0.82 -32.67 -17.29
CA THR A 85 -0.11 -31.57 -17.50
C THR A 85 -1.50 -31.90 -16.98
N MET A 86 -2.25 -30.88 -16.61
CA MET A 86 -3.68 -30.97 -16.34
C MET A 86 -4.40 -29.78 -16.97
N LYS A 87 -5.67 -29.93 -17.31
CA LYS A 87 -6.51 -28.81 -17.76
C LYS A 87 -7.31 -28.24 -16.60
N VAL A 88 -7.26 -26.94 -16.46
CA VAL A 88 -8.03 -26.16 -15.49
C VAL A 88 -8.98 -25.25 -16.26
N SER A 89 -10.29 -25.39 -16.02
CA SER A 89 -11.32 -24.56 -16.61
C SER A 89 -11.82 -23.56 -15.56
N ALA A 90 -11.80 -22.29 -15.91
CA ALA A 90 -12.31 -21.21 -15.06
C ALA A 90 -13.85 -21.14 -15.09
N PRO A 91 -14.49 -20.59 -14.05
CA PRO A 91 -15.93 -20.29 -14.05
C PRO A 91 -16.34 -19.45 -15.28
N LYS A 92 -17.60 -19.62 -15.73
CA LYS A 92 -18.15 -18.88 -16.86
C LYS A 92 -18.75 -17.54 -16.50
N GLU A 93 -18.93 -17.28 -15.22
CA GLU A 93 -19.48 -16.07 -14.63
C GLU A 93 -18.78 -15.75 -13.30
N PHE A 94 -18.93 -14.53 -12.83
CA PHE A 94 -18.42 -14.11 -11.53
C PHE A 94 -19.33 -14.57 -10.38
N ALA A 95 -18.77 -14.54 -9.15
CA ALA A 95 -19.52 -14.75 -7.93
C ALA A 95 -20.68 -13.75 -7.81
N SER A 96 -21.84 -14.23 -7.38
CA SER A 96 -23.05 -13.46 -7.16
C SER A 96 -23.85 -14.05 -6.00
N GLU A 97 -24.93 -13.39 -5.58
CA GLU A 97 -25.85 -13.91 -4.56
C GLU A 97 -26.56 -15.21 -5.01
N ASP A 98 -26.60 -15.48 -6.31
CA ASP A 98 -27.32 -16.60 -6.92
C ASP A 98 -26.44 -17.81 -7.21
N ASN A 99 -25.13 -17.75 -6.93
CA ASN A 99 -24.19 -18.85 -7.19
C ASN A 99 -23.12 -18.96 -6.10
N ASP A 100 -22.48 -20.14 -6.01
CA ASP A 100 -21.42 -20.45 -5.04
C ASP A 100 -20.01 -20.34 -5.65
N ILE A 101 -19.81 -19.53 -6.69
CA ILE A 101 -18.54 -19.44 -7.41
C ILE A 101 -17.48 -18.80 -6.52
N GLU A 102 -16.31 -19.44 -6.42
CA GLU A 102 -15.11 -18.88 -5.82
C GLU A 102 -14.23 -18.26 -6.93
N GLU A 103 -14.15 -16.93 -6.99
CA GLU A 103 -13.29 -16.22 -7.97
C GLU A 103 -11.80 -16.40 -7.70
N ASN A 104 -11.44 -16.71 -6.44
CA ASN A 104 -10.12 -17.08 -5.99
C ASN A 104 -10.21 -18.22 -4.99
N GLY A 105 -9.47 -19.29 -5.21
CA GLY A 105 -9.51 -20.41 -4.29
C GLY A 105 -8.32 -21.35 -4.43
N LEU A 106 -8.18 -22.29 -3.51
CA LEU A 106 -7.04 -23.20 -3.42
C LEU A 106 -7.30 -24.48 -4.21
N LEU A 107 -6.50 -24.71 -5.25
CA LEU A 107 -6.36 -26.03 -5.88
C LEU A 107 -5.40 -26.89 -5.07
N LYS A 108 -5.83 -28.08 -4.66
CA LYS A 108 -4.99 -29.07 -3.97
C LYS A 108 -4.97 -30.40 -4.71
N VAL A 109 -3.79 -30.91 -4.98
CA VAL A 109 -3.56 -32.16 -5.67
C VAL A 109 -2.66 -33.06 -4.85
N SER A 110 -3.00 -34.35 -4.75
CA SER A 110 -2.17 -35.40 -4.13
C SER A 110 -1.54 -36.29 -5.17
N GLY A 111 -0.22 -36.52 -5.04
CA GLY A 111 0.55 -37.50 -5.79
C GLY A 111 0.90 -38.66 -4.89
N PHE A 112 0.80 -39.89 -5.41
CA PHE A 112 1.10 -41.12 -4.69
C PHE A 112 2.30 -41.82 -5.32
N THR A 113 3.25 -42.20 -4.49
CA THR A 113 4.43 -42.98 -4.91
C THR A 113 4.13 -44.46 -4.93
N ALA A 114 4.91 -45.24 -5.66
CA ALA A 114 4.81 -46.72 -5.64
C ALA A 114 5.12 -47.29 -4.24
N ALA A 115 5.87 -46.59 -3.40
CA ALA A 115 6.18 -46.97 -2.02
C ALA A 115 5.05 -46.64 -1.03
N GLY A 116 3.93 -46.02 -1.48
CA GLY A 116 2.78 -45.70 -0.65
C GLY A 116 2.88 -44.34 0.08
N SER A 117 3.88 -43.51 -0.24
CA SER A 117 3.96 -42.15 0.28
C SER A 117 3.03 -41.23 -0.51
N THR A 118 2.51 -40.18 0.17
CA THR A 118 1.67 -39.16 -0.44
C THR A 118 2.38 -37.81 -0.38
N LEU A 119 2.44 -37.15 -1.52
CA LEU A 119 2.93 -35.77 -1.67
C LEU A 119 1.74 -34.85 -2.02
N HIS A 120 1.78 -33.59 -1.61
CA HIS A 120 0.74 -32.64 -1.92
C HIS A 120 1.34 -31.41 -2.59
N ILE A 121 0.68 -30.96 -3.66
CA ILE A 121 0.95 -29.67 -4.29
C ILE A 121 -0.30 -28.79 -4.23
N THR A 122 -0.09 -27.50 -4.09
CA THR A 122 -1.16 -26.52 -4.01
C THR A 122 -0.82 -25.30 -4.88
N SER A 123 -1.86 -24.71 -5.47
CA SER A 123 -1.77 -23.42 -6.15
C SER A 123 -3.08 -22.68 -5.96
N TYR A 124 -3.04 -21.36 -5.95
CA TYR A 124 -4.27 -20.57 -6.00
C TYR A 124 -4.75 -20.46 -7.46
N LEU A 125 -6.03 -20.75 -7.68
CA LEU A 125 -6.72 -20.42 -8.92
C LEU A 125 -7.33 -19.02 -8.79
N SER A 126 -7.22 -18.17 -9.82
CA SER A 126 -7.74 -16.82 -9.80
C SER A 126 -8.27 -16.39 -11.16
N LEU A 127 -9.39 -15.68 -11.16
CA LEU A 127 -9.94 -15.12 -12.39
C LEU A 127 -9.13 -13.91 -12.86
N LEU A 128 -8.92 -13.81 -14.18
CA LEU A 128 -8.41 -12.64 -14.85
C LEU A 128 -9.52 -12.02 -15.68
N ASN A 129 -9.90 -10.80 -15.36
CA ASN A 129 -10.91 -10.06 -16.10
C ASN A 129 -10.29 -9.12 -17.14
N ASN A 130 -9.18 -8.46 -16.77
CA ASN A 130 -8.61 -7.39 -17.56
C ASN A 130 -7.07 -7.37 -17.51
N SER A 131 -6.48 -6.65 -18.47
CA SER A 131 -5.07 -6.28 -18.46
C SER A 131 -4.97 -4.79 -18.77
N ILE A 132 -4.29 -4.05 -17.92
CA ILE A 132 -4.15 -2.60 -18.00
C ILE A 132 -2.66 -2.26 -18.12
N ASP A 133 -2.34 -1.53 -19.18
CA ASP A 133 -1.02 -1.00 -19.42
C ASP A 133 -0.95 0.45 -18.92
N LEU A 134 -0.07 0.70 -17.94
CA LEU A 134 0.20 2.00 -17.33
C LEU A 134 1.63 2.48 -17.63
N THR A 135 2.31 1.90 -18.62
CA THR A 135 3.71 2.23 -18.92
C THR A 135 3.89 3.68 -19.38
N ASP A 136 2.87 4.28 -19.99
CA ASP A 136 2.86 5.70 -20.35
C ASP A 136 2.46 6.62 -19.16
N ASP A 137 1.95 6.06 -18.07
CA ASP A 137 1.48 6.79 -16.90
C ASP A 137 2.51 6.85 -15.76
N TYR A 138 3.81 6.84 -16.12
CA TYR A 138 4.90 6.82 -15.15
C TYR A 138 4.86 8.00 -14.17
N ALA A 139 4.95 7.66 -12.88
CA ALA A 139 4.96 8.56 -11.73
C ALA A 139 5.57 7.84 -10.52
N ASN A 140 5.70 8.49 -9.37
CA ASN A 140 6.12 7.80 -8.14
C ASN A 140 5.02 6.97 -7.49
N SER A 141 3.75 7.20 -7.86
CA SER A 141 2.60 6.39 -7.43
C SER A 141 1.71 6.04 -8.61
N TYR A 142 1.18 4.82 -8.58
CA TYR A 142 0.19 4.32 -9.54
C TYR A 142 -1.11 4.01 -8.81
N VAL A 143 -2.24 4.50 -9.34
CA VAL A 143 -3.58 4.15 -8.86
C VAL A 143 -4.02 2.84 -9.50
N ILE A 144 -4.32 1.86 -8.67
CA ILE A 144 -4.72 0.52 -9.05
C ILE A 144 -6.18 0.34 -8.62
N SER A 145 -7.11 0.39 -9.57
CA SER A 145 -8.54 0.53 -9.27
C SER A 145 -9.43 -0.62 -9.71
N GLN A 146 -8.87 -1.67 -10.32
CA GLN A 146 -9.66 -2.81 -10.80
C GLN A 146 -9.15 -4.13 -10.22
N LYS A 147 -10.08 -4.91 -9.68
CA LYS A 147 -9.85 -6.29 -9.25
C LYS A 147 -9.71 -7.24 -10.45
N HIS A 148 -9.18 -8.45 -10.21
CA HIS A 148 -8.97 -9.49 -11.23
C HIS A 148 -8.23 -8.97 -12.46
N THR A 149 -7.24 -8.10 -12.24
CA THR A 149 -6.59 -7.34 -13.30
C THR A 149 -5.08 -7.52 -13.22
N ARG A 150 -4.48 -7.72 -14.39
CA ARG A 150 -3.04 -7.65 -14.57
C ARG A 150 -2.66 -6.23 -14.96
N TYR A 151 -1.72 -5.65 -14.22
CA TYR A 151 -1.19 -4.33 -14.49
C TYR A 151 0.25 -4.42 -14.97
N THR A 152 0.62 -3.57 -15.92
CA THR A 152 2.00 -3.38 -16.35
C THR A 152 2.37 -1.91 -16.16
N ILE A 153 3.48 -1.64 -15.45
CA ILE A 153 3.99 -0.30 -15.18
C ILE A 153 5.41 -0.14 -15.72
N ASP A 154 5.80 1.09 -16.03
CA ASP A 154 7.20 1.44 -16.29
C ASP A 154 7.97 1.52 -14.98
N VAL A 155 9.13 0.86 -14.94
CA VAL A 155 10.04 0.85 -13.79
C VAL A 155 11.43 1.36 -14.17
N THR A 156 11.48 2.25 -15.13
CA THR A 156 12.70 2.93 -15.57
C THR A 156 12.69 4.43 -15.31
N HIS A 157 11.50 5.07 -15.25
CA HIS A 157 11.40 6.51 -15.01
C HIS A 157 11.40 6.85 -13.51
N LYS A 158 12.13 7.93 -13.17
CA LYS A 158 12.06 8.54 -11.84
C LYS A 158 10.93 9.57 -11.82
N GLY A 159 9.84 9.24 -11.12
CA GLY A 159 8.67 10.11 -11.08
C GLY A 159 8.11 10.41 -12.47
N GLU A 160 7.47 11.57 -12.62
CA GLU A 160 6.94 12.07 -13.89
C GLU A 160 8.00 12.94 -14.60
N THR A 161 9.19 12.37 -14.80
CA THR A 161 10.33 13.08 -15.43
C THR A 161 11.01 12.23 -16.49
N SER A 162 11.97 12.82 -17.21
CA SER A 162 12.81 12.09 -18.18
C SER A 162 14.02 11.38 -17.54
N GLU A 163 14.23 11.53 -16.23
CA GLU A 163 15.29 10.83 -15.53
C GLU A 163 15.00 9.33 -15.44
N ARG A 164 16.02 8.51 -15.62
CA ARG A 164 15.85 7.06 -15.68
C ARG A 164 16.79 6.30 -14.74
N VAL A 165 16.36 5.11 -14.39
CA VAL A 165 17.14 4.05 -13.77
C VAL A 165 17.17 2.81 -14.66
N THR A 166 18.16 1.95 -14.45
CA THR A 166 18.26 0.65 -15.13
C THR A 166 18.30 -0.44 -14.07
N PRO A 167 17.14 -1.03 -13.71
CA PRO A 167 17.10 -2.08 -12.71
C PRO A 167 17.78 -3.36 -13.19
N ALA A 168 18.51 -4.03 -12.30
CA ALA A 168 18.90 -5.43 -12.49
C ALA A 168 17.75 -6.39 -12.09
N ARG A 169 16.93 -6.00 -11.10
CA ARG A 169 15.68 -6.67 -10.73
C ARG A 169 14.70 -5.67 -10.14
N VAL A 170 13.42 -6.06 -10.11
CA VAL A 170 12.34 -5.32 -9.42
C VAL A 170 11.63 -6.29 -8.49
N ASP A 171 11.27 -5.83 -7.28
CA ASP A 171 10.69 -6.68 -6.26
C ASP A 171 9.81 -5.87 -5.29
N VAL A 172 8.87 -6.52 -4.60
CA VAL A 172 8.04 -5.88 -3.59
C VAL A 172 8.86 -5.62 -2.33
N ILE A 173 9.03 -4.32 -1.99
CA ILE A 173 9.69 -3.92 -0.74
C ILE A 173 8.77 -4.20 0.45
N TRP A 174 7.52 -3.74 0.37
CA TRP A 174 6.49 -4.01 1.36
C TRP A 174 5.09 -3.88 0.78
N GLN A 175 4.12 -4.53 1.40
CA GLN A 175 2.70 -4.43 1.08
C GLN A 175 1.85 -4.54 2.35
N SER A 176 0.68 -3.89 2.37
CA SER A 176 -0.18 -3.79 3.55
C SER A 176 -0.98 -5.06 3.85
N ASP A 177 -1.05 -5.99 2.92
CA ASP A 177 -1.58 -7.33 3.12
C ASP A 177 -0.73 -8.35 2.36
N THR A 178 -0.78 -9.62 2.77
CA THR A 178 -0.08 -10.69 2.07
C THR A 178 -0.72 -10.93 0.69
N TYR A 179 0.11 -10.95 -0.34
CA TYR A 179 -0.33 -11.17 -1.72
C TYR A 179 -1.31 -10.11 -2.26
N LEU A 180 -1.25 -8.87 -1.73
CA LEU A 180 -1.99 -7.73 -2.27
C LEU A 180 -1.59 -7.48 -3.73
N VAL A 181 -0.29 -7.54 -3.99
CA VAL A 181 0.35 -7.56 -5.31
C VAL A 181 1.01 -8.92 -5.46
N ASP A 182 0.63 -9.69 -6.45
CA ASP A 182 1.02 -11.08 -6.60
C ASP A 182 1.30 -11.42 -8.07
N TYR A 183 1.88 -12.60 -8.33
CA TYR A 183 2.16 -13.10 -9.67
C TYR A 183 2.91 -12.04 -10.52
N ASP A 184 4.03 -11.58 -10.01
CA ASP A 184 4.80 -10.49 -10.59
C ASP A 184 5.97 -10.97 -11.46
N SER A 185 6.34 -10.11 -12.39
CA SER A 185 7.49 -10.32 -13.26
C SER A 185 8.10 -9.01 -13.72
N TYR A 186 9.42 -9.00 -13.84
CA TYR A 186 10.18 -7.89 -14.39
C TYR A 186 10.73 -8.27 -15.78
N ASP A 187 10.41 -7.45 -16.79
CA ASP A 187 10.98 -7.53 -18.13
C ASP A 187 12.09 -6.48 -18.26
N ALA A 188 13.34 -6.93 -18.24
CA ALA A 188 14.51 -6.05 -18.31
C ALA A 188 14.72 -5.41 -19.69
N GLU A 189 14.23 -6.03 -20.77
CA GLU A 189 14.33 -5.48 -22.14
C GLU A 189 13.31 -4.34 -22.33
N ALA A 190 12.07 -4.57 -21.89
CA ALA A 190 11.02 -3.56 -21.95
C ALA A 190 11.13 -2.51 -20.82
N GLY A 191 11.80 -2.82 -19.70
CA GLY A 191 11.88 -1.96 -18.52
C GLY A 191 10.54 -1.88 -17.78
N THR A 192 9.77 -2.97 -17.78
CA THR A 192 8.42 -3.01 -17.23
C THR A 192 8.28 -4.03 -16.11
N TYR A 193 7.40 -3.73 -15.16
CA TYR A 193 7.01 -4.64 -14.09
C TYR A 193 5.52 -4.95 -14.21
N THR A 194 5.22 -6.24 -14.28
CA THR A 194 3.85 -6.74 -14.44
C THR A 194 3.44 -7.49 -13.18
N PHE A 195 2.25 -7.21 -12.66
CA PHE A 195 1.70 -7.85 -11.46
C PHE A 195 0.19 -8.07 -11.60
N TYR A 196 -0.34 -8.95 -10.77
CA TYR A 196 -1.76 -9.25 -10.71
C TYR A 196 -2.37 -8.76 -9.38
N VAL A 197 -3.59 -8.23 -9.46
CA VAL A 197 -4.42 -7.86 -8.33
C VAL A 197 -5.69 -8.70 -8.36
N GLY A 198 -5.89 -9.49 -7.30
CA GLY A 198 -7.05 -10.35 -7.13
C GLY A 198 -8.30 -9.60 -6.69
N ALA A 199 -9.12 -10.29 -5.91
CA ALA A 199 -10.29 -9.71 -5.25
C ALA A 199 -10.38 -10.23 -3.82
N GLU A 200 -11.07 -9.50 -2.97
CA GLU A 200 -11.46 -9.96 -1.64
C GLU A 200 -12.98 -10.20 -1.55
N ASP A 201 -13.39 -11.21 -0.79
CA ASP A 201 -14.80 -11.54 -0.61
C ASP A 201 -15.53 -10.46 0.21
N VAL A 202 -16.67 -10.05 -0.29
CA VAL A 202 -17.65 -9.28 0.47
C VAL A 202 -18.62 -10.27 1.13
N LYS A 203 -18.82 -10.17 2.46
CA LYS A 203 -19.65 -11.09 3.22
C LYS A 203 -20.77 -10.36 3.92
N ASP A 204 -21.95 -10.99 3.96
CA ASP A 204 -23.09 -10.54 4.75
C ASP A 204 -22.85 -10.75 6.27
N GLU A 205 -23.81 -10.32 7.09
CA GLU A 205 -23.76 -10.51 8.55
C GLU A 205 -23.74 -11.99 8.98
N ALA A 206 -24.21 -12.90 8.14
CA ALA A 206 -24.22 -14.34 8.37
C ALA A 206 -22.90 -15.00 7.95
N GLY A 207 -22.04 -14.27 7.22
CA GLY A 207 -20.74 -14.72 6.73
C GLY A 207 -20.78 -15.35 5.35
N ASN A 208 -21.91 -15.26 4.63
CA ASN A 208 -22.01 -15.74 3.26
C ASN A 208 -21.34 -14.74 2.31
N VAL A 209 -20.67 -15.24 1.28
CA VAL A 209 -20.07 -14.39 0.23
C VAL A 209 -21.21 -13.83 -0.64
N THR A 210 -21.30 -12.52 -0.75
CA THR A 210 -22.32 -11.80 -1.54
C THR A 210 -21.72 -11.15 -2.78
N GLY A 211 -20.42 -11.25 -2.97
CA GLY A 211 -19.69 -10.69 -4.10
C GLY A 211 -18.23 -10.49 -3.78
N THR A 212 -17.53 -9.81 -4.64
CA THR A 212 -16.11 -9.50 -4.46
C THR A 212 -15.81 -8.03 -4.73
N ARG A 213 -14.78 -7.49 -4.10
CA ARG A 213 -14.31 -6.12 -4.30
C ARG A 213 -12.80 -6.05 -4.52
N LEU A 214 -12.31 -4.90 -4.93
CA LEU A 214 -10.88 -4.60 -4.95
C LEU A 214 -10.30 -4.75 -3.53
N PRO A 215 -9.20 -5.48 -3.31
CA PRO A 215 -8.50 -5.47 -2.05
C PRO A 215 -7.79 -4.13 -1.88
N TYR A 216 -8.36 -3.23 -1.07
CA TYR A 216 -7.77 -1.91 -0.83
C TYR A 216 -6.49 -2.02 -0.01
N GLY A 217 -5.48 -1.23 -0.39
CA GLY A 217 -4.23 -1.22 0.33
C GLY A 217 -3.11 -0.51 -0.39
N ASN A 218 -1.89 -0.78 0.07
CA ASN A 218 -0.71 -0.11 -0.43
C ASN A 218 0.44 -1.12 -0.56
N ALA A 219 1.21 -1.00 -1.63
CA ALA A 219 2.46 -1.71 -1.80
C ALA A 219 3.53 -0.77 -2.34
N VAL A 220 4.79 -1.05 -2.04
CA VAL A 220 5.92 -0.35 -2.63
C VAL A 220 6.83 -1.38 -3.29
N VAL A 221 7.11 -1.16 -4.57
CA VAL A 221 8.05 -1.96 -5.35
C VAL A 221 9.36 -1.19 -5.52
N GLY A 222 10.48 -1.89 -5.48
CA GLY A 222 11.83 -1.34 -5.60
C GLY A 222 12.55 -1.85 -6.82
N ALA A 223 13.25 -0.95 -7.50
CA ALA A 223 14.28 -1.28 -8.47
C ALA A 223 15.62 -1.45 -7.76
N TYR A 224 16.29 -2.55 -8.01
CA TYR A 224 17.59 -2.89 -7.42
C TYR A 224 18.66 -2.89 -8.50
N ASP A 225 19.85 -2.45 -8.15
CA ASP A 225 21.05 -2.62 -8.99
C ASP A 225 21.63 -4.04 -8.85
N ALA A 226 22.79 -4.29 -9.50
CA ALA A 226 23.44 -5.58 -9.46
C ALA A 226 24.08 -5.92 -8.09
N ASP A 227 24.26 -4.94 -7.23
CA ASP A 227 24.80 -5.06 -5.87
C ASP A 227 23.71 -5.11 -4.79
N ASP A 228 22.44 -5.25 -5.21
CA ASP A 228 21.26 -5.32 -4.32
C ASP A 228 20.89 -3.99 -3.63
N ASN A 229 21.41 -2.84 -4.06
CA ASN A 229 20.99 -1.55 -3.55
C ASN A 229 19.70 -1.10 -4.26
N ILE A 230 18.78 -0.48 -3.53
CA ILE A 230 17.58 0.12 -4.14
C ILE A 230 17.99 1.44 -4.82
N ILE A 231 17.74 1.53 -6.12
CA ILE A 231 18.07 2.70 -6.96
C ILE A 231 16.85 3.58 -7.24
N TRP A 232 15.64 3.06 -7.06
CA TRP A 232 14.36 3.78 -7.06
C TRP A 232 13.26 2.89 -6.50
N SER A 233 12.07 3.48 -6.23
CA SER A 233 10.88 2.77 -5.76
C SER A 233 9.62 3.48 -6.22
N TRP A 234 8.52 2.72 -6.35
CA TRP A 234 7.20 3.19 -6.74
C TRP A 234 6.15 2.69 -5.77
N HIS A 235 5.16 3.52 -5.49
CA HIS A 235 4.02 3.20 -4.67
C HIS A 235 2.87 2.68 -5.56
N LEU A 236 2.38 1.49 -5.28
CA LEU A 236 1.17 0.92 -5.86
C LEU A 236 0.04 1.15 -4.87
N TRP A 237 -0.91 2.00 -5.24
CA TRP A 237 -2.00 2.41 -4.39
C TRP A 237 -3.31 1.80 -4.88
N LEU A 238 -3.77 0.73 -4.17
CA LEU A 238 -5.00 0.01 -4.49
C LEU A 238 -6.18 0.73 -3.84
N THR A 239 -6.94 1.44 -4.65
CA THR A 239 -8.10 2.25 -4.25
C THR A 239 -9.03 2.45 -5.45
N ASP A 240 -10.23 3.00 -5.21
CA ASP A 240 -11.12 3.38 -6.30
C ASP A 240 -10.52 4.49 -7.17
N ASP A 241 -11.05 4.63 -8.38
CA ASP A 241 -10.62 5.66 -9.33
C ASP A 241 -10.76 7.06 -8.73
N VAL A 242 -9.62 7.71 -8.50
CA VAL A 242 -9.53 9.06 -7.93
C VAL A 242 -9.93 10.17 -8.88
N GLU A 243 -9.98 9.89 -10.19
CA GLU A 243 -10.43 10.87 -11.20
C GLU A 243 -11.94 11.09 -11.13
N THR A 244 -12.70 10.01 -10.96
CA THR A 244 -14.18 10.07 -10.91
C THR A 244 -14.70 10.68 -9.61
N SER A 245 -13.95 10.57 -8.51
CA SER A 245 -14.33 11.09 -7.19
C SER A 245 -13.72 12.47 -6.86
N ALA A 246 -12.98 13.06 -7.80
CA ALA A 246 -12.26 14.31 -7.60
C ALA A 246 -13.18 15.50 -7.26
N ILE A 247 -12.75 16.35 -6.34
CA ILE A 247 -13.51 17.47 -5.80
C ILE A 247 -13.03 18.76 -6.44
N THR A 248 -13.90 19.40 -7.23
CA THR A 248 -13.62 20.71 -7.85
C THR A 248 -13.90 21.85 -6.87
N THR A 249 -12.91 22.69 -6.63
CA THR A 249 -12.95 23.82 -5.71
C THR A 249 -12.49 25.11 -6.40
N SER A 250 -12.60 26.24 -5.73
CA SER A 250 -12.11 27.53 -6.26
C SER A 250 -10.58 27.59 -6.36
N SER A 251 -9.85 26.77 -5.60
CA SER A 251 -8.37 26.73 -5.63
C SER A 251 -7.79 25.63 -6.50
N GLY A 252 -8.59 24.70 -6.99
CA GLY A 252 -8.17 23.61 -7.84
C GLY A 252 -9.05 22.39 -7.71
N VAL A 253 -8.65 21.30 -8.37
CA VAL A 253 -9.31 20.00 -8.28
C VAL A 253 -8.50 19.11 -7.34
N PHE A 254 -9.07 18.72 -6.22
CA PHE A 254 -8.43 17.85 -5.23
C PHE A 254 -8.89 16.41 -5.36
N MET A 255 -8.04 15.47 -5.01
CA MET A 255 -8.50 14.11 -4.71
C MET A 255 -9.48 14.17 -3.54
N ASP A 256 -10.48 13.30 -3.52
CA ASP A 256 -11.45 13.20 -2.43
C ASP A 256 -10.83 12.59 -1.15
N ARG A 257 -9.71 11.88 -1.29
CA ARG A 257 -9.00 11.12 -0.21
C ARG A 257 -7.51 11.44 -0.17
N ASN A 258 -6.87 11.11 0.97
CA ASN A 258 -5.43 11.28 1.13
C ASN A 258 -4.67 10.21 0.35
N LEU A 259 -3.47 10.53 -0.09
CA LEU A 259 -2.58 9.58 -0.77
C LEU A 259 -2.33 8.36 0.12
N GLY A 260 -2.62 7.18 -0.39
CA GLY A 260 -2.54 5.91 0.33
C GLY A 260 -3.77 5.54 1.19
N ALA A 261 -4.84 6.35 1.21
CA ALA A 261 -6.10 5.96 1.86
C ALA A 261 -6.87 4.93 1.02
N CYS A 262 -7.58 4.02 1.67
CA CYS A 262 -8.43 3.06 0.97
C CYS A 262 -9.58 3.76 0.24
N TYR A 263 -10.30 4.64 0.95
CA TYR A 263 -11.38 5.47 0.39
C TYR A 263 -11.63 6.70 1.29
N ASN A 264 -12.58 7.54 0.89
CA ASN A 264 -13.01 8.71 1.67
C ASN A 264 -14.15 8.29 2.60
N SER A 265 -13.98 8.41 3.91
CA SER A 265 -15.06 8.19 4.89
C SER A 265 -16.18 9.22 4.81
N ASN A 266 -15.91 10.38 4.22
CA ASN A 266 -16.84 11.51 4.08
C ASN A 266 -17.59 11.88 5.39
N GLY A 267 -16.92 11.74 6.52
CA GLY A 267 -17.49 12.04 7.83
C GLY A 267 -18.32 10.89 8.44
N SER A 268 -18.13 9.65 7.99
CA SER A 268 -18.66 8.49 8.66
C SER A 268 -18.17 8.38 10.10
N THR A 269 -18.99 7.86 10.99
CA THR A 269 -18.64 7.52 12.38
C THR A 269 -18.31 6.03 12.56
N ASP A 270 -18.42 5.24 11.49
CA ASP A 270 -17.99 3.85 11.49
C ASP A 270 -16.46 3.76 11.63
N THR A 271 -16.00 2.85 12.46
CA THR A 271 -14.58 2.77 12.81
C THR A 271 -13.70 2.26 11.68
N ASP A 272 -14.24 1.42 10.83
CA ASP A 272 -13.53 0.86 9.67
C ASP A 272 -13.43 1.92 8.57
N ASP A 273 -14.50 2.71 8.35
CA ASP A 273 -14.50 3.85 7.45
C ASP A 273 -13.49 4.92 7.88
N ILE A 274 -13.47 5.26 9.19
CA ILE A 274 -12.51 6.22 9.74
C ILE A 274 -11.09 5.74 9.45
N TYR A 275 -10.79 4.48 9.77
CA TYR A 275 -9.47 3.91 9.57
C TYR A 275 -9.08 3.84 8.09
N ALA A 276 -10.01 3.45 7.22
CA ALA A 276 -9.81 3.38 5.78
C ALA A 276 -9.50 4.75 5.13
N SER A 277 -10.00 5.85 5.74
CA SER A 277 -9.74 7.21 5.26
C SER A 277 -8.35 7.74 5.60
N TYR A 278 -7.61 7.09 6.52
CA TYR A 278 -6.25 7.48 6.85
C TYR A 278 -5.31 7.11 5.71
N GLY A 279 -4.63 8.12 5.15
CA GLY A 279 -3.58 7.92 4.18
C GLY A 279 -2.24 7.57 4.81
N LEU A 280 -1.24 7.45 3.97
CA LEU A 280 0.14 7.26 4.36
C LEU A 280 0.80 8.60 4.71
N TYR A 281 1.95 8.56 5.39
CA TYR A 281 2.69 9.73 5.81
C TYR A 281 3.94 9.91 4.94
N TYR A 282 4.33 11.16 4.73
CA TYR A 282 5.49 11.53 3.92
C TYR A 282 6.35 12.53 4.68
N GLN A 283 7.67 12.32 4.71
CA GLN A 283 8.60 13.40 5.07
C GLN A 283 8.67 14.38 3.92
N TRP A 284 8.71 15.68 4.20
CA TRP A 284 8.64 16.70 3.16
C TRP A 284 9.79 16.56 2.15
N GLY A 285 9.45 16.45 0.89
CA GLY A 285 10.42 16.25 -0.19
C GLY A 285 10.78 14.79 -0.49
N ARG A 286 10.27 13.82 0.27
CA ARG A 286 10.41 12.39 -0.04
C ARG A 286 9.19 11.87 -0.81
N LYS A 287 9.45 10.97 -1.75
CA LYS A 287 8.42 10.29 -2.54
C LYS A 287 7.85 9.02 -1.87
N ASP A 288 8.59 8.46 -0.91
CA ASP A 288 8.29 7.18 -0.31
C ASP A 288 7.35 7.32 0.88
N PRO A 289 6.30 6.48 0.94
CA PRO A 289 5.30 6.52 2.00
C PRO A 289 5.74 5.79 3.27
N PHE A 290 5.28 6.31 4.40
CA PHE A 290 5.40 5.70 5.72
C PHE A 290 4.05 5.24 6.26
N LEU A 291 4.06 4.18 7.05
CA LEU A 291 2.90 3.47 7.52
C LEU A 291 1.91 4.35 8.31
N ARG A 292 0.63 4.03 8.19
CA ARG A 292 -0.44 4.55 9.03
C ARG A 292 -0.44 3.85 10.41
N PRO A 293 -1.21 4.35 11.40
CA PRO A 293 -1.34 3.68 12.68
C PRO A 293 -1.99 2.30 12.51
N LYS A 294 -1.78 1.43 13.48
CA LYS A 294 -2.42 0.12 13.54
C LYS A 294 -3.94 0.17 13.65
N ASP A 295 -4.45 1.23 14.27
CA ASP A 295 -5.88 1.45 14.47
C ASP A 295 -6.21 2.96 14.42
N TYR A 296 -7.49 3.28 14.25
CA TYR A 296 -7.96 4.66 14.11
C TYR A 296 -7.78 5.53 15.36
N LYS A 297 -7.54 4.94 16.53
CA LYS A 297 -7.32 5.66 17.81
C LYS A 297 -5.85 5.83 18.18
N PHE A 298 -4.91 5.22 17.47
CA PHE A 298 -3.48 5.18 17.81
C PHE A 298 -3.22 4.61 19.21
N THR A 299 -3.97 3.57 19.59
CA THR A 299 -4.10 3.13 21.00
C THR A 299 -2.80 2.70 21.65
N ASP A 300 -1.81 2.25 20.88
CA ASP A 300 -0.55 1.74 21.44
C ASP A 300 0.71 2.23 20.68
N ASN A 301 0.59 3.31 19.92
CA ASN A 301 1.64 3.89 19.09
C ASN A 301 2.31 2.87 18.13
N ARG A 302 1.61 1.79 17.78
CA ARG A 302 2.10 0.83 16.79
C ARG A 302 1.64 1.19 15.40
N ASP A 303 2.47 0.85 14.45
CA ASP A 303 2.18 0.95 13.03
C ASP A 303 1.32 -0.24 12.55
N GLU A 304 0.67 -0.08 11.42
CA GLU A 304 0.06 -1.20 10.71
C GLU A 304 1.12 -2.29 10.41
N ILE A 305 0.66 -3.52 10.29
CA ILE A 305 1.55 -4.64 9.94
C ILE A 305 1.63 -4.69 8.42
N VAL A 306 2.85 -4.78 7.92
CA VAL A 306 3.13 -4.94 6.49
C VAL A 306 4.01 -6.15 6.22
N TYR A 307 4.02 -6.59 4.99
CA TYR A 307 4.64 -7.83 4.55
C TYR A 307 5.62 -7.58 3.41
N SER A 308 6.66 -8.40 3.30
CA SER A 308 7.53 -8.45 2.12
C SER A 308 6.81 -9.12 0.95
N GLY A 309 7.40 -9.09 -0.24
CA GLY A 309 6.92 -9.84 -1.41
C GLY A 309 6.76 -11.35 -1.17
N THR A 310 7.53 -11.93 -0.24
CA THR A 310 7.43 -13.34 0.16
C THR A 310 6.39 -13.61 1.25
N GLY A 311 5.63 -12.59 1.68
CA GLY A 311 4.60 -12.71 2.72
C GLY A 311 5.14 -12.70 4.16
N SER A 312 6.44 -12.54 4.38
CA SER A 312 6.99 -12.39 5.75
C SER A 312 6.78 -10.98 6.26
N THR A 313 6.48 -10.85 7.58
CA THR A 313 6.31 -9.53 8.22
C THR A 313 7.57 -8.68 8.05
N LYS A 314 7.39 -7.43 7.62
CA LYS A 314 8.46 -6.45 7.48
C LYS A 314 8.38 -5.40 8.58
N LEU A 315 9.52 -5.14 9.22
CA LEU A 315 9.60 -4.17 10.30
C LEU A 315 9.95 -2.78 9.75
N PHE A 316 9.21 -1.79 10.18
CA PHE A 316 9.50 -0.38 9.96
C PHE A 316 10.69 0.05 10.81
N ARG A 317 11.59 0.87 10.25
CA ARG A 317 12.82 1.29 10.92
C ARG A 317 12.91 2.80 11.07
N TYR A 318 13.66 3.21 12.09
CA TYR A 318 13.98 4.59 12.38
C TYR A 318 15.50 4.74 12.47
N VAL A 319 16.06 5.78 11.86
CA VAL A 319 17.46 6.14 11.99
C VAL A 319 17.58 7.63 12.28
N THR A 320 18.63 8.02 13.01
CA THR A 320 18.95 9.42 13.23
C THR A 320 19.86 9.90 12.12
N ALA A 321 19.58 11.08 11.55
CA ALA A 321 20.44 11.70 10.56
C ALA A 321 21.88 11.85 11.13
N ASP A 322 22.85 11.27 10.43
CA ASP A 322 24.22 11.19 10.92
C ASP A 322 24.98 12.47 10.57
N MET A 323 25.45 13.17 11.61
CA MET A 323 26.31 14.33 11.45
C MET A 323 27.78 13.91 11.33
N VAL A 324 28.21 13.60 10.13
CA VAL A 324 29.65 13.50 9.87
C VAL A 324 30.18 14.92 9.63
N SER A 325 31.04 15.39 10.51
CA SER A 325 31.67 16.70 10.41
C SER A 325 32.31 16.94 9.04
N GLY A 326 31.70 17.78 8.24
CA GLY A 326 32.30 18.41 7.06
C GLY A 326 32.15 17.71 5.71
N GLU A 327 31.71 16.45 5.64
CA GLU A 327 31.46 15.76 4.37
C GLU A 327 30.15 14.97 4.44
N VAL A 328 29.20 15.32 3.59
CA VAL A 328 28.00 14.51 3.36
C VAL A 328 28.44 13.28 2.56
N ARG A 329 28.49 12.11 3.20
CA ARG A 329 28.67 10.85 2.47
C ARG A 329 27.39 10.57 1.69
N GLU A 330 27.53 10.10 0.47
CA GLU A 330 26.41 9.81 -0.44
C GLU A 330 25.35 8.87 0.20
N ASN A 331 25.78 7.97 1.07
CA ASN A 331 24.94 6.99 1.78
C ASN A 331 24.86 7.23 3.31
N ALA A 332 25.15 8.46 3.79
CA ALA A 332 24.96 8.79 5.20
C ALA A 332 23.47 8.89 5.52
N PHE A 333 23.07 8.52 6.74
CA PHE A 333 21.72 8.77 7.24
C PHE A 333 21.39 10.26 7.11
N GLY A 334 20.26 10.57 6.44
CA GLY A 334 19.91 11.95 6.12
C GLY A 334 20.45 12.47 4.79
N SER A 335 21.00 11.63 3.93
CA SER A 335 21.28 11.95 2.52
C SER A 335 20.12 11.51 1.61
N MET A 336 20.04 12.10 0.41
CA MET A 336 19.12 11.63 -0.62
C MET A 336 19.46 10.21 -1.08
N GLY A 337 20.75 9.88 -1.20
CA GLY A 337 21.20 8.53 -1.55
C GLY A 337 20.65 7.48 -0.57
N TYR A 338 20.81 7.72 0.73
CA TYR A 338 20.27 6.82 1.75
C TYR A 338 18.74 6.74 1.70
N ALA A 339 18.05 7.86 1.52
CA ALA A 339 16.59 7.88 1.46
C ALA A 339 16.02 7.10 0.25
N ILE A 340 16.81 7.00 -0.83
CA ILE A 340 16.47 6.18 -2.02
C ILE A 340 16.80 4.71 -1.76
N ASP A 341 17.98 4.42 -1.22
CA ASP A 341 18.46 3.06 -0.95
C ASP A 341 17.67 2.36 0.15
N ASP A 342 17.13 3.11 1.12
CA ASP A 342 16.28 2.59 2.20
C ASP A 342 14.96 3.38 2.30
N PRO A 343 14.04 3.23 1.33
CA PRO A 343 12.81 4.01 1.27
C PRO A 343 11.86 3.72 2.43
N PHE A 344 12.00 2.58 3.10
CA PHE A 344 11.15 2.15 4.23
C PHE A 344 11.70 2.57 5.60
N THR A 345 12.75 3.39 5.64
CA THR A 345 13.32 3.91 6.88
C THR A 345 12.97 5.38 7.09
N PHE A 346 12.40 5.70 8.25
CA PHE A 346 12.11 7.07 8.67
C PHE A 346 13.37 7.71 9.25
N ILE A 347 13.76 8.86 8.71
CA ILE A 347 14.98 9.56 9.13
C ILE A 347 14.60 10.64 10.16
N LEU A 348 15.05 10.46 11.41
CA LEU A 348 14.76 11.36 12.51
C LEU A 348 15.55 12.67 12.36
N GLY A 349 14.85 13.79 12.53
CA GLY A 349 15.44 15.11 12.65
C GLY A 349 15.91 15.40 14.08
N THR A 350 17.11 15.90 14.22
CA THR A 350 17.68 16.32 15.52
C THR A 350 18.00 17.82 15.53
N ALA A 351 18.31 18.37 16.70
CA ALA A 351 18.74 19.76 16.80
C ALA A 351 20.01 20.05 15.98
N GLN A 352 20.84 19.03 15.75
CA GLN A 352 22.07 19.16 14.99
C GLN A 352 21.84 19.27 13.46
N ASN A 353 20.74 18.70 12.96
CA ASN A 353 20.31 18.86 11.56
C ASN A 353 19.06 19.76 11.42
N ASP A 354 18.86 20.65 12.36
CA ASP A 354 17.75 21.62 12.39
C ASP A 354 16.38 20.97 12.25
N TYR A 355 16.21 19.75 12.76
CA TYR A 355 14.95 18.97 12.71
C TYR A 355 14.46 18.65 11.29
N ASP A 356 15.36 18.73 10.30
CA ASP A 356 15.14 18.19 8.96
C ASP A 356 15.61 16.74 8.89
N TRP A 357 14.99 15.95 8.02
CA TRP A 357 15.48 14.60 7.70
C TRP A 357 16.68 14.66 6.76
N LEU A 358 16.76 15.71 5.90
CA LEU A 358 17.86 15.93 4.97
C LEU A 358 18.97 16.72 5.66
N HIS A 359 20.14 16.12 5.77
CA HIS A 359 21.28 16.76 6.42
C HIS A 359 21.96 17.77 5.49
N GLY A 360 22.22 18.95 6.01
CA GLY A 360 23.17 19.95 5.47
C GLY A 360 22.61 20.95 4.46
N SER A 361 21.60 20.64 3.66
CA SER A 361 21.19 21.52 2.56
C SER A 361 19.80 22.14 2.66
N HIS A 362 18.89 21.57 3.46
CA HIS A 362 17.48 21.98 3.50
C HIS A 362 16.91 22.24 2.10
N ASP A 363 17.12 21.32 1.16
CA ASP A 363 16.82 21.52 -0.25
C ASP A 363 15.33 21.87 -0.45
N ALA A 364 15.07 23.10 -0.87
CA ALA A 364 13.73 23.62 -1.09
C ALA A 364 13.12 23.17 -2.42
N ALA A 365 13.89 22.51 -3.28
CA ALA A 365 13.46 22.05 -4.60
C ALA A 365 12.97 20.59 -4.59
N LEU A 366 13.08 19.86 -3.48
CA LEU A 366 12.65 18.46 -3.39
C LEU A 366 11.16 18.28 -3.75
N TRP A 367 10.31 19.18 -3.27
CA TRP A 367 8.96 19.39 -3.81
C TRP A 367 8.85 20.82 -4.33
N SER A 368 8.03 21.04 -5.35
CA SER A 368 7.88 22.35 -5.95
C SER A 368 6.40 22.70 -6.13
N ALA A 369 6.07 23.96 -5.81
CA ALA A 369 4.73 24.51 -6.03
C ALA A 369 4.45 24.81 -7.51
N ASP A 370 5.50 25.01 -8.32
CA ASP A 370 5.39 25.45 -9.72
C ASP A 370 5.36 24.28 -10.70
N VAL A 371 6.28 23.31 -10.53
CA VAL A 371 6.45 22.17 -11.42
C VAL A 371 6.53 20.90 -10.58
N LYS A 372 5.84 19.85 -11.02
CA LYS A 372 5.94 18.55 -10.35
C LYS A 372 7.39 18.06 -10.37
N SER A 373 7.98 17.90 -9.19
CA SER A 373 9.38 17.49 -9.04
C SER A 373 9.53 15.97 -9.16
N VAL A 374 10.78 15.50 -9.33
CA VAL A 374 11.11 14.08 -9.39
C VAL A 374 10.70 13.33 -8.09
N ASN A 375 10.67 14.02 -6.97
CA ASN A 375 10.31 13.46 -5.66
C ASN A 375 8.83 13.68 -5.28
N ASP A 376 7.99 14.22 -6.15
CA ASP A 376 6.56 14.38 -5.86
C ASP A 376 5.88 13.00 -5.76
N PRO A 377 5.23 12.66 -4.63
CA PRO A 377 4.67 11.33 -4.40
C PRO A 377 3.33 11.07 -5.10
N CYS A 378 2.69 12.12 -5.64
CA CYS A 378 1.35 11.98 -6.23
C CYS A 378 1.37 11.23 -7.56
N PRO A 379 0.28 10.54 -7.94
CA PRO A 379 0.13 9.90 -9.25
C PRO A 379 0.26 10.87 -10.42
N ARG A 380 0.36 10.33 -11.64
CA ARG A 380 0.42 11.12 -12.86
C ARG A 380 -0.77 12.07 -12.98
N GLY A 381 -0.49 13.30 -13.43
CA GLY A 381 -1.50 14.36 -13.54
C GLY A 381 -1.91 15.00 -12.22
N TRP A 382 -1.39 14.51 -11.09
CA TRP A 382 -1.60 15.03 -9.75
C TRP A 382 -0.28 15.45 -9.12
N ARG A 383 -0.32 16.38 -8.17
CA ARG A 383 0.87 16.85 -7.44
C ARG A 383 0.53 17.23 -6.00
N VAL A 384 1.56 17.38 -5.19
CA VAL A 384 1.43 18.00 -3.86
C VAL A 384 0.95 19.45 -4.04
N PRO A 385 -0.12 19.88 -3.32
CA PRO A 385 -0.66 21.24 -3.46
C PRO A 385 0.34 22.33 -3.06
N ASP A 386 0.24 23.50 -3.65
CA ASP A 386 0.99 24.66 -3.19
C ASP A 386 0.48 25.19 -1.84
N GLY A 387 1.28 26.05 -1.17
CA GLY A 387 0.95 26.60 0.15
C GLY A 387 -0.27 27.53 0.15
N GLU A 388 -0.73 27.99 -1.00
CA GLU A 388 -1.91 28.85 -1.14
C GLU A 388 -3.21 28.05 -1.28
N ALA A 389 -3.11 26.76 -1.65
CA ALA A 389 -4.24 25.93 -2.02
C ALA A 389 -5.32 25.84 -0.92
N PHE A 390 -4.90 25.78 0.34
CA PHE A 390 -5.84 25.69 1.47
C PHE A 390 -6.36 27.04 1.98
N LYS A 391 -5.91 28.19 1.46
CA LYS A 391 -6.44 29.51 1.84
C LYS A 391 -7.88 29.74 1.36
N ALA A 392 -8.31 29.04 0.34
CA ALA A 392 -9.68 29.11 -0.16
C ALA A 392 -10.70 28.54 0.84
N PHE A 393 -10.26 27.73 1.79
CA PHE A 393 -11.13 27.01 2.71
C PHE A 393 -11.22 27.67 4.09
N ASP A 394 -12.29 27.31 4.79
CA ASP A 394 -12.46 27.45 6.21
C ASP A 394 -13.01 26.11 6.77
N ILE A 395 -12.97 25.95 8.09
CA ILE A 395 -13.70 24.86 8.74
C ILE A 395 -15.21 25.10 8.60
N ASP A 396 -15.99 24.02 8.59
CA ASP A 396 -17.44 24.13 8.61
C ASP A 396 -17.92 24.80 9.91
N VAL A 397 -18.40 26.02 9.78
CA VAL A 397 -18.75 26.89 10.91
C VAL A 397 -20.15 26.69 11.46
N GLU A 398 -21.02 25.93 10.78
CA GLU A 398 -22.36 25.59 11.26
C GLU A 398 -22.31 24.55 12.39
N GLU A 399 -21.16 23.95 12.61
CA GLU A 399 -20.92 23.02 13.69
C GLU A 399 -20.71 23.79 15.00
N ASP A 400 -21.77 23.98 15.76
CA ASP A 400 -21.74 24.58 17.11
C ASP A 400 -21.08 23.61 18.13
N ALA A 401 -21.02 24.01 19.42
CA ALA A 401 -20.36 23.20 20.45
C ALA A 401 -20.96 21.79 20.67
N ALA A 402 -22.23 21.57 20.31
CA ALA A 402 -22.85 20.26 20.33
C ALA A 402 -22.42 19.44 19.10
N ALA A 403 -22.38 20.07 17.93
CA ALA A 403 -21.86 19.50 16.71
C ALA A 403 -20.34 19.15 16.81
N LEU A 404 -19.57 19.86 17.66
CA LEU A 404 -18.16 19.53 17.86
C LEU A 404 -17.95 18.13 18.46
N ALA A 405 -18.91 17.59 19.23
CA ALA A 405 -18.87 16.23 19.71
C ALA A 405 -19.07 15.24 18.55
N ASP A 406 -19.98 15.52 17.63
CA ASP A 406 -20.23 14.71 16.45
C ASP A 406 -19.06 14.76 15.47
N VAL A 407 -18.46 15.92 15.27
CA VAL A 407 -17.24 16.12 14.48
C VAL A 407 -16.09 15.27 15.03
N LYS A 408 -15.93 15.19 16.35
CA LYS A 408 -14.92 14.35 16.98
C LYS A 408 -15.16 12.85 16.73
N ASN A 409 -16.42 12.43 16.65
CA ASN A 409 -16.77 11.05 16.35
C ASN A 409 -16.44 10.65 14.91
N MET A 410 -16.37 11.59 13.99
CA MET A 410 -15.92 11.38 12.60
C MET A 410 -14.39 11.31 12.47
N TYR A 411 -13.65 11.69 13.52
CA TYR A 411 -12.19 11.76 13.50
C TYR A 411 -11.61 12.58 12.33
N GLY A 412 -12.29 13.64 11.97
CA GLY A 412 -11.90 14.53 10.89
C GLY A 412 -12.77 15.77 10.83
N TRP A 413 -12.54 16.63 9.85
CA TRP A 413 -13.30 17.83 9.67
C TRP A 413 -13.59 18.10 8.20
N HIS A 414 -14.79 18.66 7.93
CA HIS A 414 -15.09 19.21 6.63
C HIS A 414 -14.48 20.62 6.50
N LEU A 415 -13.64 20.79 5.49
CA LEU A 415 -13.26 22.10 5.00
C LEU A 415 -14.32 22.56 3.99
N VAL A 416 -14.70 23.83 4.06
CA VAL A 416 -15.67 24.47 3.16
C VAL A 416 -14.95 25.49 2.31
N ASP A 417 -15.03 25.38 1.01
CA ASP A 417 -14.55 26.39 0.07
C ASP A 417 -15.40 27.64 0.22
N LYS A 418 -14.78 28.74 0.63
CA LYS A 418 -15.44 30.05 0.91
C LYS A 418 -16.13 30.64 -0.31
N THR A 419 -15.74 30.29 -1.50
CA THR A 419 -16.27 30.81 -2.77
C THR A 419 -17.41 29.97 -3.31
N THR A 420 -17.24 28.63 -3.28
CA THR A 420 -18.17 27.71 -3.93
C THR A 420 -19.12 27.00 -2.95
N GLY A 421 -18.78 26.99 -1.66
CA GLY A 421 -19.50 26.22 -0.64
C GLY A 421 -19.24 24.71 -0.71
N VAL A 422 -18.35 24.25 -1.60
CA VAL A 422 -18.00 22.84 -1.73
C VAL A 422 -17.31 22.36 -0.45
N ARG A 423 -17.72 21.19 0.04
CA ARG A 423 -17.18 20.56 1.25
C ARG A 423 -16.17 19.48 0.88
N MET A 424 -15.09 19.40 1.64
CA MET A 424 -14.05 18.38 1.50
C MET A 424 -13.70 17.83 2.88
N PHE A 425 -13.94 16.53 3.09
CA PHE A 425 -13.61 15.90 4.36
C PHE A 425 -12.10 15.64 4.47
N MET A 426 -11.53 16.02 5.62
CA MET A 426 -10.12 15.86 5.95
C MET A 426 -9.98 15.05 7.25
N PRO A 427 -9.44 13.81 7.20
CA PRO A 427 -9.21 13.00 8.39
C PRO A 427 -8.22 13.64 9.37
N GLY A 428 -8.48 13.50 10.66
CA GLY A 428 -7.61 13.95 11.75
C GLY A 428 -6.58 12.87 12.15
N ALA A 429 -5.75 12.46 11.21
CA ALA A 429 -4.86 11.31 11.37
C ALA A 429 -3.50 11.64 12.04
N GLY A 430 -3.34 12.82 12.67
CA GLY A 430 -2.10 13.20 13.35
C GLY A 430 -0.90 13.36 12.41
N ARG A 431 0.30 13.15 12.96
CA ARG A 431 1.57 13.18 12.24
C ARG A 431 2.59 12.22 12.87
N ARG A 432 3.61 11.84 12.13
CA ARG A 432 4.82 11.22 12.67
C ARG A 432 5.77 12.30 13.18
N SER A 433 6.23 12.16 14.42
CA SER A 433 7.16 13.11 15.02
C SER A 433 8.52 13.08 14.32
N PHE A 434 9.08 14.23 14.03
CA PHE A 434 10.43 14.35 13.51
C PHE A 434 11.50 13.83 14.47
N GLU A 435 11.25 13.85 15.80
CA GLU A 435 12.21 13.41 16.82
C GLU A 435 12.18 11.91 17.07
N THR A 436 11.00 11.29 16.97
CA THR A 436 10.81 9.89 17.41
C THR A 436 10.30 8.98 16.31
N GLY A 437 9.81 9.54 15.20
CA GLY A 437 9.13 8.80 14.14
C GLY A 437 7.75 8.26 14.52
N VAL A 438 7.41 8.27 15.81
CA VAL A 438 6.15 7.74 16.33
C VAL A 438 4.99 8.63 15.91
N LEU A 439 3.85 8.01 15.64
CA LEU A 439 2.61 8.71 15.37
C LEU A 439 2.14 9.45 16.61
N THR A 440 1.93 10.74 16.49
CA THR A 440 1.59 11.62 17.60
C THR A 440 0.60 12.69 17.18
N ASN A 441 -0.25 13.07 18.12
CA ASN A 441 -1.11 14.24 18.05
C ASN A 441 -0.55 15.31 19.00
N LEU A 442 0.53 15.95 18.61
CA LEU A 442 1.01 17.11 19.36
C LEU A 442 -0.03 18.24 19.22
N ASN A 443 -0.49 18.74 20.34
CA ASN A 443 -1.26 19.96 20.36
C ASN A 443 -0.39 21.17 19.92
N ASN A 444 -1.02 22.31 19.73
CA ASN A 444 -0.37 23.55 19.28
C ASN A 444 0.79 24.02 20.22
N TYR A 445 0.96 23.43 21.38
CA TYR A 445 1.89 23.85 22.44
C TYR A 445 3.12 22.94 22.57
N GLY A 446 3.28 21.94 21.71
CA GLY A 446 4.46 21.06 21.71
C GLY A 446 4.50 20.02 22.83
N TYR A 447 3.39 19.82 23.53
CA TYR A 447 3.29 18.77 24.54
C TYR A 447 2.76 17.48 23.90
N GLU A 448 3.46 16.38 24.12
CA GLU A 448 2.95 15.06 23.79
C GLU A 448 1.79 14.76 24.75
N HIS A 449 0.57 14.85 24.24
CA HIS A 449 -0.58 14.34 24.96
C HIS A 449 -1.07 13.08 24.26
N VAL A 450 -1.45 12.14 25.12
CA VAL A 450 -2.10 10.88 24.84
C VAL A 450 -2.88 10.91 23.52
N PRO A 451 -2.69 9.93 22.65
CA PRO A 451 -3.15 9.91 21.29
C PRO A 451 -4.67 10.14 21.20
N ALA A 452 -5.04 11.31 20.80
CA ALA A 452 -6.38 11.57 20.33
C ALA A 452 -6.26 11.89 18.83
N PRO A 453 -6.78 11.05 17.94
CA PRO A 453 -6.67 11.23 16.49
C PRO A 453 -7.68 12.29 16.01
N TRP A 454 -7.53 13.53 16.46
CA TRP A 454 -8.40 14.67 16.15
C TRP A 454 -7.61 15.84 15.58
N VAL A 455 -6.38 15.61 15.16
CA VAL A 455 -5.52 16.66 14.62
C VAL A 455 -5.10 16.28 13.20
N GLY A 456 -5.35 17.17 12.24
CA GLY A 456 -4.93 16.99 10.85
C GLY A 456 -3.68 17.79 10.52
N TYR A 457 -2.73 17.18 9.85
CA TYR A 457 -1.53 17.79 9.31
C TYR A 457 -1.34 17.36 7.86
N TYR A 458 -1.29 18.34 6.97
CA TYR A 458 -1.22 18.09 5.53
C TYR A 458 -0.12 18.91 4.89
N TRP A 459 0.83 18.25 4.26
CA TRP A 459 1.90 18.93 3.56
C TRP A 459 1.41 19.70 2.34
N THR A 460 2.12 20.79 2.06
CA THR A 460 2.13 21.47 0.77
C THR A 460 3.53 21.44 0.17
N ALA A 461 3.66 21.69 -1.12
CA ALA A 461 4.95 21.72 -1.80
C ALA A 461 5.76 23.00 -1.51
N THR A 462 5.19 23.98 -0.79
CA THR A 462 5.85 25.26 -0.54
C THR A 462 6.84 25.19 0.60
N ALA A 463 8.11 25.37 0.29
CA ALA A 463 9.17 25.54 1.28
C ALA A 463 9.09 26.92 1.96
N THR A 464 9.48 26.98 3.23
CA THR A 464 9.83 28.24 3.90
C THR A 464 11.36 28.40 3.90
N SER A 465 11.86 29.52 4.42
CA SER A 465 13.28 29.67 4.65
C SER A 465 13.79 28.66 5.68
N GLY A 466 14.89 27.96 5.38
CA GLY A 466 15.51 26.99 6.28
C GLY A 466 14.82 25.61 6.29
N ASN A 467 14.61 25.07 7.48
CA ASN A 467 14.26 23.68 7.78
C ASN A 467 12.76 23.39 7.84
N LYS A 468 11.90 24.33 7.46
CA LYS A 468 10.45 24.19 7.54
C LYS A 468 9.79 24.31 6.17
N SER A 469 8.58 23.78 6.10
CA SER A 469 7.71 23.91 4.94
C SER A 469 6.28 24.22 5.38
N VAL A 470 5.48 24.74 4.46
CA VAL A 470 4.08 25.08 4.72
C VAL A 470 3.25 23.81 4.79
N SER A 471 2.37 23.74 5.76
CA SER A 471 1.33 22.72 5.89
C SER A 471 -0.02 23.34 6.20
N MET A 472 -1.09 22.67 5.87
CA MET A 472 -2.42 22.91 6.43
C MET A 472 -2.53 22.14 7.75
N PHE A 473 -3.24 22.72 8.72
CA PHE A 473 -3.40 22.19 10.05
C PHE A 473 -4.81 22.45 10.59
N PHE A 474 -5.38 21.49 11.29
CA PHE A 474 -6.53 21.69 12.15
C PHE A 474 -6.43 20.88 13.44
N ASP A 475 -7.12 21.34 14.51
CA ASP A 475 -7.18 20.68 15.80
C ASP A 475 -8.62 20.71 16.35
N LEU A 476 -9.26 19.54 16.41
CA LEU A 476 -10.60 19.37 16.96
C LEU A 476 -10.68 19.47 18.49
N ASN A 477 -9.54 19.53 19.18
CA ASN A 477 -9.48 19.66 20.64
C ASN A 477 -9.59 21.11 21.11
N THR A 478 -9.28 22.08 20.23
CA THR A 478 -9.39 23.49 20.59
C THR A 478 -10.82 23.96 20.43
N THR A 479 -11.36 24.63 21.45
CA THR A 479 -12.61 25.36 21.31
C THR A 479 -12.41 26.55 20.38
N ARG A 480 -13.38 26.89 19.54
CA ARG A 480 -13.36 28.01 18.58
C ARG A 480 -12.99 29.36 19.18
N ALA A 481 -13.13 29.54 20.48
CA ALA A 481 -12.77 30.77 21.19
C ALA A 481 -11.26 31.12 21.10
N VAL A 482 -10.44 30.16 20.71
CA VAL A 482 -9.01 30.36 20.48
C VAL A 482 -8.80 30.20 18.98
N ASN A 483 -8.53 31.23 18.24
CA ASN A 483 -8.34 31.38 16.77
C ASN A 483 -7.38 30.39 16.08
N ASN A 484 -7.17 29.20 16.58
CA ASN A 484 -6.12 28.28 16.21
C ASN A 484 -6.61 26.87 15.81
N GLY A 485 -7.92 26.64 15.73
CA GLY A 485 -8.48 25.34 15.33
C GLY A 485 -8.19 24.99 13.87
N TYR A 486 -7.99 25.99 13.00
CA TYR A 486 -7.61 25.81 11.61
C TYR A 486 -6.54 26.81 11.19
N GLN A 487 -5.51 26.34 10.52
CA GLN A 487 -4.45 27.16 9.93
C GLN A 487 -4.17 26.65 8.52
N SER A 488 -4.57 27.41 7.52
CA SER A 488 -4.31 27.09 6.11
C SER A 488 -2.82 27.09 5.76
N GLN A 489 -2.00 27.79 6.56
CA GLN A 489 -0.55 27.89 6.40
C GLN A 489 0.14 27.83 7.75
N LYS A 490 0.66 26.66 8.10
CA LYS A 490 1.46 26.43 9.32
C LYS A 490 2.85 25.96 8.91
N ALA A 491 3.88 26.64 9.39
CA ALA A 491 5.26 26.22 9.16
C ALA A 491 5.64 25.05 10.07
N MET A 492 6.00 23.92 9.48
CA MET A 492 6.37 22.68 10.20
C MET A 492 7.76 22.21 9.77
N TYR A 493 8.49 21.57 10.70
CA TYR A 493 9.79 20.97 10.41
C TYR A 493 9.65 19.84 9.38
N ARG A 494 10.55 19.79 8.38
CA ARG A 494 10.50 18.85 7.26
C ARG A 494 10.74 17.39 7.67
N GLY A 495 11.38 17.17 8.80
CA GLY A 495 11.54 15.85 9.39
C GLY A 495 10.24 15.18 9.84
N ASN A 496 9.12 15.94 9.99
CA ASN A 496 7.83 15.32 10.28
C ASN A 496 7.31 14.48 9.12
N GLY A 497 6.64 13.38 9.45
CA GLY A 497 5.82 12.65 8.50
C GLY A 497 4.37 13.15 8.58
N MET A 498 3.83 13.69 7.48
CA MET A 498 2.46 14.19 7.40
C MET A 498 1.75 13.64 6.18
N GLN A 499 0.42 13.75 6.16
CA GLN A 499 -0.38 13.30 5.03
C GLN A 499 -0.28 14.25 3.84
N VAL A 500 -0.59 13.74 2.66
CA VAL A 500 -0.67 14.48 1.41
C VAL A 500 -2.08 14.33 0.83
N ARG A 501 -2.70 15.43 0.45
CA ARG A 501 -3.92 15.50 -0.35
C ARG A 501 -3.55 16.08 -1.71
N CYS A 502 -3.44 15.22 -2.73
CA CYS A 502 -2.99 15.66 -4.05
C CYS A 502 -4.01 16.59 -4.73
N VAL A 503 -3.49 17.52 -5.54
CA VAL A 503 -4.25 18.42 -6.39
C VAL A 503 -3.89 18.19 -7.85
N LYS A 504 -4.86 18.35 -8.75
CA LYS A 504 -4.65 18.13 -10.19
C LYS A 504 -3.65 19.14 -10.76
N VAL A 505 -2.76 18.69 -11.61
CA VAL A 505 -1.86 19.58 -12.37
C VAL A 505 -2.71 20.43 -13.30
N LYS A 506 -2.43 21.76 -13.35
CA LYS A 506 -3.15 22.73 -14.20
C LYS A 506 -2.69 22.64 -15.64
#